data_efd2195b6476458aae722446b84280cb
#
_entry.id   efd2195b6476458aae722446b84280cb
#
_cell.length_a   1.000
_cell.length_b   1.000
_cell.length_c   1.000
_cell.angle_alpha   90.00
_cell.angle_beta   90.00
_cell.angle_gamma   90.00
#
_symmetry.space_group_name_H-M   'P 1'
#
loop_
_entity.id
_entity.type
_entity.pdbx_description
1 polymer ?
#
loop_
_entity_poly.entity_id
_entity_poly.type
_entity_poly.pdbx_seq_one_letter_code
_entity_poly.pdbx_strand_id
1 'polypeptide(L)'
;MTDRKDERVTINKEFASFDAFLEEYVTNISRTGAFIRSKSPLPIGTKVRLMFTVIMDDIETIEGEGEVVRVEEGGMGVVFREVGSASKAILDRLLIAKP
;
A
#
# COMPACT_ATOMS: atom_id res chain seq x y z
N MET A 1 -13.22 -23.31 -15.73
CA MET A 1 -12.11 -22.66 -15.72
C MET A 1 -11.61 -22.30 -14.36
N THR A 2 -10.61 -21.68 -14.35
CA THR A 2 -10.00 -21.48 -13.11
C THR A 2 -10.79 -20.62 -12.20
N ASP A 3 -10.86 -21.05 -11.01
CA ASP A 3 -11.47 -20.34 -9.95
C ASP A 3 -10.68 -19.07 -9.64
N ARG A 4 -11.36 -17.99 -9.53
CA ARG A 4 -10.73 -16.70 -9.28
C ARG A 4 -10.94 -16.19 -7.88
N LYS A 5 -11.41 -17.02 -6.97
CA LYS A 5 -11.67 -16.55 -5.63
C LYS A 5 -10.44 -16.00 -4.95
N ASP A 6 -9.29 -16.60 -5.26
CA ASP A 6 -8.05 -16.19 -4.60
C ASP A 6 -7.27 -15.18 -5.41
N GLU A 7 -7.83 -14.74 -6.50
CA GLU A 7 -7.12 -13.79 -7.33
C GLU A 7 -6.98 -12.46 -6.61
N ARG A 8 -5.79 -11.90 -6.69
CA ARG A 8 -5.50 -10.60 -6.08
C ARG A 8 -5.21 -9.59 -7.14
N VAL A 9 -5.60 -8.36 -6.87
CA VAL A 9 -5.23 -7.23 -7.72
C VAL A 9 -3.85 -6.77 -7.25
N THR A 10 -2.92 -6.71 -8.19
CA THR A 10 -1.57 -6.26 -7.86
C THR A 10 -1.46 -4.77 -8.07
N ILE A 11 -1.00 -4.08 -7.07
CA ILE A 11 -0.71 -2.65 -7.14
C ILE A 11 0.79 -2.49 -7.03
N ASN A 12 1.41 -2.06 -8.13
CA ASN A 12 2.85 -1.96 -8.24
C ASN A 12 3.20 -0.55 -8.70
N LYS A 13 3.76 0.25 -7.81
CA LYS A 13 4.05 1.65 -8.07
C LYS A 13 5.45 2.00 -7.61
N GLU A 14 6.06 2.94 -8.33
CA GLU A 14 7.37 3.46 -7.98
C GLU A 14 7.27 4.96 -7.75
N PHE A 15 8.02 5.44 -6.79
CA PHE A 15 8.00 6.85 -6.41
C PHE A 15 9.43 7.35 -6.28
N ALA A 16 9.66 8.56 -6.79
CA ALA A 16 10.99 9.16 -6.79
C ALA A 16 11.48 9.51 -5.38
N SER A 17 10.56 9.63 -4.43
CA SER A 17 10.93 9.96 -3.06
C SER A 17 9.80 9.54 -2.14
N PHE A 18 10.07 9.52 -0.85
CA PHE A 18 9.04 9.24 0.13
C PHE A 18 7.98 10.34 0.12
N ASP A 19 8.41 11.59 -0.07
CA ASP A 19 7.46 12.69 -0.12
C ASP A 19 6.49 12.52 -1.28
N ALA A 20 6.98 12.12 -2.46
CA ALA A 20 6.12 11.87 -3.59
C ALA A 20 5.13 10.75 -3.30
N PHE A 21 5.60 9.70 -2.64
CA PHE A 21 4.74 8.58 -2.25
C PHE A 21 3.58 9.07 -1.37
N LEU A 22 3.87 9.87 -0.38
CA LEU A 22 2.84 10.38 0.52
C LEU A 22 1.93 11.39 -0.14
N GLU A 23 2.49 12.26 -0.98
CA GLU A 23 1.70 13.32 -1.59
C GLU A 23 0.83 12.83 -2.71
N GLU A 24 1.31 11.87 -3.48
CA GLU A 24 0.64 11.48 -4.72
C GLU A 24 -0.23 10.27 -4.57
N TYR A 25 0.05 9.41 -3.61
CA TYR A 25 -0.60 8.11 -3.67
C TYR A 25 -1.13 7.60 -2.35
N VAL A 26 -0.37 7.68 -1.29
CA VAL A 26 -0.76 7.08 -0.02
C VAL A 26 -0.82 8.14 1.06
N THR A 27 -1.89 8.09 1.83
CA THR A 27 -2.02 8.97 2.99
C THR A 27 -2.39 8.12 4.20
N ASN A 28 -2.16 8.64 5.39
CA ASN A 28 -2.52 7.96 6.64
C ASN A 28 -1.93 6.56 6.73
N ILE A 29 -0.68 6.40 6.28
CA ILE A 29 -0.04 5.11 6.37
C ILE A 29 0.33 4.80 7.81
N SER A 30 0.13 3.54 8.20
CA SER A 30 0.49 3.04 9.53
C SER A 30 0.97 1.61 9.39
N ARG A 31 1.23 0.95 10.51
CA ARG A 31 1.64 -0.45 10.47
C ARG A 31 0.50 -1.37 10.10
N THR A 32 -0.74 -0.92 10.22
CA THR A 32 -1.90 -1.78 9.99
C THR A 32 -2.62 -1.49 8.70
N GLY A 33 -2.34 -0.38 8.05
CA GLY A 33 -3.03 -0.07 6.82
C GLY A 33 -2.68 1.30 6.28
N ALA A 34 -3.36 1.66 5.21
CA ALA A 34 -3.14 2.94 4.55
C ALA A 34 -4.37 3.34 3.76
N PHE A 35 -4.50 4.61 3.50
CA PHE A 35 -5.51 5.10 2.58
C PHE A 35 -4.82 5.37 1.24
N ILE A 36 -5.27 4.71 0.19
CA ILE A 36 -4.67 4.81 -1.13
C ILE A 36 -5.55 5.69 -1.99
N ARG A 37 -4.98 6.76 -2.52
CA ARG A 37 -5.71 7.66 -3.39
C ARG A 37 -5.97 6.99 -4.72
N SER A 38 -7.19 7.09 -5.21
CA SER A 38 -7.54 6.45 -6.46
C SER A 38 -8.79 7.11 -7.02
N LYS A 39 -8.81 7.29 -8.34
CA LYS A 39 -10.00 7.76 -9.02
C LYS A 39 -11.01 6.65 -9.21
N SER A 40 -10.55 5.40 -9.14
CA SER A 40 -11.40 4.24 -9.35
C SER A 40 -11.09 3.23 -8.25
N PRO A 41 -11.54 3.49 -7.03
CA PRO A 41 -11.25 2.57 -5.93
C PRO A 41 -11.84 1.20 -6.18
N LEU A 42 -11.13 0.20 -5.69
CA LEU A 42 -11.60 -1.18 -5.80
C LEU A 42 -12.71 -1.43 -4.78
N PRO A 43 -13.60 -2.38 -5.06
CA PRO A 43 -14.69 -2.66 -4.12
C PRO A 43 -14.19 -3.18 -2.79
N ILE A 44 -14.97 -2.94 -1.76
CA ILE A 44 -14.70 -3.48 -0.43
C ILE A 44 -14.63 -4.99 -0.53
N GLY A 45 -13.65 -5.59 0.12
CA GLY A 45 -13.42 -7.02 0.09
C GLY A 45 -12.42 -7.47 -0.93
N THR A 46 -11.97 -6.56 -1.81
CA THR A 46 -10.97 -6.91 -2.81
C THR A 46 -9.64 -7.17 -2.13
N LYS A 47 -9.02 -8.28 -2.47
CA LYS A 47 -7.69 -8.60 -1.97
C LYS A 47 -6.66 -8.01 -2.88
N VAL A 48 -5.65 -7.39 -2.30
CA VAL A 48 -4.63 -6.68 -3.06
C VAL A 48 -3.25 -7.14 -2.65
N ARG A 49 -2.36 -7.16 -3.62
CA ARG A 49 -0.95 -7.36 -3.37
C ARG A 49 -0.28 -6.02 -3.63
N LEU A 50 0.43 -5.54 -2.65
CA LEU A 50 1.01 -4.20 -2.70
C LEU A 50 2.51 -4.29 -2.89
N MET A 51 3.04 -3.52 -3.84
CA MET A 51 4.46 -3.42 -4.07
C MET A 51 4.76 -1.95 -4.33
N PHE A 52 5.27 -1.27 -3.33
CA PHE A 52 5.63 0.14 -3.47
C PHE A 52 7.14 0.28 -3.40
N THR A 53 7.72 0.82 -4.44
CA THR A 53 9.15 1.09 -4.48
C THR A 53 9.35 2.58 -4.26
N VAL A 54 10.12 2.90 -3.25
CA VAL A 54 10.33 4.29 -2.85
C VAL A 54 11.83 4.52 -2.79
N ILE A 55 12.27 5.61 -3.38
CA ILE A 55 13.67 5.99 -3.36
C ILE A 55 13.91 6.85 -2.14
N MET A 56 14.77 6.36 -1.27
CA MET A 56 15.21 7.12 -0.09
C MET A 56 16.73 7.19 -0.18
N ASP A 57 17.45 6.79 0.85
CA ASP A 57 18.91 6.67 0.73
C ASP A 57 19.24 5.57 -0.27
N ASP A 58 18.47 4.51 -0.19
CA ASP A 58 18.53 3.41 -1.15
C ASP A 58 17.15 3.21 -1.75
N ILE A 59 17.06 2.34 -2.73
CA ILE A 59 15.77 1.94 -3.28
C ILE A 59 15.17 0.90 -2.35
N GLU A 60 14.01 1.21 -1.77
CA GLU A 60 13.35 0.32 -0.83
C GLU A 60 12.02 -0.12 -1.41
N THR A 61 11.69 -1.38 -1.23
CA THR A 61 10.41 -1.92 -1.70
C THR A 61 9.60 -2.42 -0.52
N ILE A 62 8.38 -1.92 -0.42
CA ILE A 62 7.43 -2.36 0.59
C ILE A 62 6.48 -3.32 -0.09
N GLU A 63 6.45 -4.56 0.39
CA GLU A 63 5.59 -5.60 -0.17
C GLU A 63 4.70 -6.16 0.91
N GLY A 64 3.46 -6.41 0.52
CA GLY A 64 2.53 -7.02 1.45
C GLY A 64 1.24 -7.34 0.77
N GLU A 65 0.35 -7.94 1.54
CA GLU A 65 -1.00 -8.24 1.07
C GLU A 65 -1.99 -7.56 1.97
N GLY A 66 -3.08 -7.12 1.36
CA GLY A 66 -4.08 -6.41 2.11
C GLY A 66 -5.47 -6.64 1.55
N GLU A 67 -6.41 -5.93 2.12
CA GLU A 67 -7.79 -6.04 1.72
C GLU A 67 -8.43 -4.67 1.81
N VAL A 68 -9.23 -4.33 0.81
CA VAL A 68 -9.97 -3.07 0.81
C VAL A 68 -11.12 -3.22 1.81
N VAL A 69 -11.13 -2.34 2.81
CA VAL A 69 -12.16 -2.39 3.85
C VAL A 69 -13.02 -1.13 3.88
N ARG A 70 -12.65 -0.13 3.09
CA ARG A 70 -13.41 1.12 3.04
C ARG A 70 -13.20 1.77 1.68
N VAL A 71 -14.27 2.35 1.16
CA VAL A 71 -14.20 3.10 -0.09
C VAL A 71 -14.80 4.48 0.19
N GLU A 72 -14.06 5.51 -0.21
CA GLU A 72 -14.51 6.88 -0.05
C GLU A 72 -14.22 7.63 -1.33
N GLU A 73 -14.78 8.79 -1.44
CA GLU A 73 -14.46 9.65 -2.57
C GLU A 73 -12.97 9.94 -2.53
N GLY A 74 -12.31 9.68 -3.63
CA GLY A 74 -10.89 9.96 -3.75
C GLY A 74 -9.98 8.81 -3.38
N GLY A 75 -10.52 7.68 -2.89
CA GLY A 75 -9.63 6.58 -2.58
C GLY A 75 -10.25 5.42 -1.83
N MET A 76 -9.39 4.58 -1.30
CA MET A 76 -9.82 3.38 -0.59
C MET A 76 -8.91 3.12 0.60
N GLY A 77 -9.51 2.64 1.68
CA GLY A 77 -8.76 2.21 2.84
C GLY A 77 -8.41 0.75 2.72
N VAL A 78 -7.14 0.42 2.92
CA VAL A 78 -6.64 -0.93 2.82
C VAL A 78 -6.01 -1.33 4.14
N VAL A 79 -6.43 -2.48 4.66
CA VAL A 79 -5.84 -3.06 5.85
C VAL A 79 -4.75 -4.03 5.41
N PHE A 80 -3.59 -3.95 6.04
CA PHE A 80 -2.51 -4.88 5.74
C PHE A 80 -2.80 -6.19 6.45
N ARG A 81 -2.86 -7.26 5.69
CA ARG A 81 -3.09 -8.59 6.25
C ARG A 81 -1.80 -9.35 6.46
N GLU A 82 -0.85 -9.12 5.57
CA GLU A 82 0.42 -9.81 5.66
C GLU A 82 1.51 -8.91 5.10
N VAL A 83 2.53 -8.66 5.90
CA VAL A 83 3.66 -7.83 5.49
C VAL A 83 4.91 -8.56 5.93
N GLY A 84 5.84 -8.75 5.00
CA GLY A 84 7.10 -9.42 5.32
C GLY A 84 7.92 -8.62 6.33
N SER A 85 8.82 -9.31 7.03
CA SER A 85 9.60 -8.65 8.07
C SER A 85 10.48 -7.55 7.52
N ALA A 86 11.03 -7.71 6.31
CA ALA A 86 11.83 -6.65 5.72
C ALA A 86 10.98 -5.42 5.44
N SER A 87 9.75 -5.62 4.94
CA SER A 87 8.86 -4.52 4.67
C SER A 87 8.36 -3.86 5.94
N LYS A 88 8.17 -4.63 7.01
CA LYS A 88 7.82 -4.03 8.30
C LYS A 88 8.93 -3.11 8.80
N ALA A 89 10.17 -3.51 8.61
CA ALA A 89 11.29 -2.68 9.01
C ALA A 89 11.32 -1.38 8.22
N ILE A 90 11.03 -1.45 6.92
CA ILE A 90 10.97 -0.26 6.10
C ILE A 90 9.84 0.65 6.55
N LEU A 91 8.66 0.08 6.81
CA LEU A 91 7.53 0.85 7.30
C LEU A 91 7.86 1.54 8.62
N ASP A 92 8.52 0.84 9.53
CA ASP A 92 8.90 1.43 10.80
C ASP A 92 9.84 2.63 10.60
N ARG A 93 10.80 2.50 9.69
CA ARG A 93 11.71 3.61 9.40
C ARG A 93 10.95 4.80 8.83
N LEU A 94 10.01 4.55 7.92
CA LEU A 94 9.22 5.61 7.32
C LEU A 94 8.35 6.31 8.35
N LEU A 95 7.73 5.54 9.23
CA LEU A 95 6.86 6.11 10.25
C LEU A 95 7.62 6.94 11.26
N ILE A 96 8.84 6.54 11.58
CA ILE A 96 9.69 7.31 12.49
C ILE A 96 10.14 8.61 11.82
N ALA A 97 10.47 8.55 10.53
CA ALA A 97 10.95 9.72 9.81
C ALA A 97 9.83 10.72 9.50
N LYS A 98 8.60 10.27 9.60
CA LYS A 98 7.47 11.12 9.27
C LYS A 98 7.25 12.16 10.37
N PRO A 99 7.15 13.44 10.00
CA PRO A 99 6.93 14.49 11.01
C PRO A 99 5.57 14.40 11.68
#